data_a4a2464b808ab94fd12bf176423621e5
#
_entry.id   a4a2464b808ab94fd12bf176423621e5
#
_cell.length_a   1.000
_cell.length_b   1.000
_cell.length_c   1.000
_cell.angle_alpha   90.00
_cell.angle_beta   90.00
_cell.angle_gamma   90.00
#
_symmetry.space_group_name_H-M   'P 1'
#
loop_
_entity.id
_entity.type
_entity.pdbx_description
1 polymer ?
#
loop_
_entity_poly.entity_id
_entity_poly.type
_entity_poly.pdbx_seq_one_letter_code
_entity_poly.pdbx_strand_id
1 'polypeptide(L)'
;AGWFRRLLHKPKPSSVERSRAAGIEAASSPSSSSLAESAGYSPSTSLTRSVRPSATSTLDINASGSARWAKSYDVCICHSEVDLELVEELVSYLEGQPESFRCFLQLRDAVPGRAVVTELCDAVQNSHCWVMLITPGFLRDPWCKYQMHQALAEAPLANGRTIPVLKDLERKDYPRELRNLYYIYMALKENCFRQIRDTVVRYLQELCRSGTE
;
A
#
# COMPACT_ATOMS: atom_id res chain seq x y z
N ALA A 1 -16.19 -0.93 15.22
CA ALA A 1 -16.91 -0.33 16.37
C ALA A 1 -16.32 1.03 16.79
N GLY A 2 -15.17 1.45 16.25
CA GLY A 2 -14.52 2.72 16.61
C GLY A 2 -15.11 3.94 15.91
N TRP A 3 -15.49 3.78 14.66
CA TRP A 3 -15.91 4.88 13.80
C TRP A 3 -17.23 5.55 14.26
N PHE A 4 -18.20 4.77 14.73
CA PHE A 4 -19.46 5.32 15.25
C PHE A 4 -19.36 5.99 16.63
N ARG A 5 -18.30 5.72 17.43
CA ARG A 5 -18.13 6.34 18.75
C ARG A 5 -17.70 7.81 18.68
N ARG A 6 -17.01 8.24 17.61
CA ARG A 6 -16.59 9.66 17.46
C ARG A 6 -17.73 10.61 17.17
N LEU A 7 -18.83 10.14 16.58
CA LEU A 7 -20.00 10.98 16.34
C LEU A 7 -20.80 11.29 17.63
N LEU A 8 -20.51 10.60 18.75
CA LEU A 8 -21.31 10.71 19.99
C LEU A 8 -20.54 11.18 21.22
N HIS A 9 -19.23 11.45 21.16
CA HIS A 9 -18.46 11.86 22.35
C HIS A 9 -17.59 13.09 22.13
N LYS A 10 -17.96 14.21 22.82
CA LYS A 10 -17.09 15.37 23.05
C LYS A 10 -15.87 14.97 23.91
N PRO A 11 -14.66 15.46 23.60
CA PRO A 11 -13.48 15.12 24.40
C PRO A 11 -13.51 15.81 25.76
N LYS A 12 -13.25 15.04 26.83
CA LYS A 12 -12.89 15.58 28.16
C LYS A 12 -11.38 15.81 28.23
N PRO A 13 -10.90 16.88 28.85
CA PRO A 13 -9.48 17.14 28.96
C PRO A 13 -8.82 16.18 29.97
N SER A 14 -7.69 15.59 29.59
CA SER A 14 -6.88 14.70 30.44
C SER A 14 -5.87 15.51 31.24
N SER A 15 -5.85 15.26 32.54
CA SER A 15 -4.87 15.72 33.49
C SER A 15 -3.53 14.99 33.30
N VAL A 16 -2.47 15.79 33.43
CA VAL A 16 -1.06 15.41 33.42
C VAL A 16 -0.71 14.69 34.73
N GLU A 17 -0.01 13.57 34.62
CA GLU A 17 0.80 13.09 35.74
C GLU A 17 2.17 12.58 35.27
N ARG A 18 3.19 13.14 35.95
CA ARG A 18 4.64 12.94 35.82
C ARG A 18 5.09 11.80 36.71
N SER A 19 6.06 10.96 36.27
CA SER A 19 7.14 10.38 37.09
C SER A 19 8.16 9.69 36.21
N ARG A 20 9.36 10.19 36.09
CA ARG A 20 10.65 9.92 36.74
C ARG A 20 11.16 8.48 36.56
N ALA A 21 12.14 8.28 35.67
CA ALA A 21 13.60 8.28 35.81
C ALA A 21 14.22 7.11 36.62
N ALA A 22 15.14 6.39 36.01
CA ALA A 22 16.41 5.77 36.39
C ALA A 22 16.65 4.59 35.44
N GLY A 23 17.73 4.35 34.75
CA GLY A 23 19.13 4.69 34.93
C GLY A 23 19.97 3.42 34.83
N ILE A 24 21.15 3.54 34.19
CA ILE A 24 22.34 2.64 34.32
C ILE A 24 22.48 1.57 33.20
N GLU A 25 23.36 1.79 32.21
CA GLU A 25 24.78 1.36 32.00
C GLU A 25 24.96 -0.15 31.80
N ALA A 26 25.83 -0.71 31.01
CA ALA A 26 26.93 -0.29 30.15
C ALA A 26 27.55 -1.53 29.48
N ALA A 27 28.26 -1.29 28.38
CA ALA A 27 29.49 -1.98 27.93
C ALA A 27 29.36 -3.46 27.46
N SER A 28 29.93 -3.95 26.38
CA SER A 28 31.19 -3.69 25.70
C SER A 28 31.34 -4.63 24.52
N SER A 29 31.92 -4.14 23.45
CA SER A 29 32.55 -4.95 22.38
C SER A 29 33.85 -5.58 22.94
N PRO A 30 34.55 -6.52 22.24
CA PRO A 30 35.19 -6.27 20.97
C PRO A 30 35.45 -7.48 20.03
N SER A 31 35.72 -7.19 18.75
CA SER A 31 36.77 -7.63 17.82
C SER A 31 37.11 -9.12 17.72
N SER A 32 37.40 -9.71 16.58
CA SER A 32 38.44 -9.42 15.60
C SER A 32 38.48 -10.47 14.50
N SER A 33 38.80 -10.04 13.27
CA SER A 33 39.83 -10.54 12.32
C SER A 33 39.71 -12.02 11.85
N SER A 34 39.96 -12.41 10.62
CA SER A 34 40.97 -12.02 9.63
C SER A 34 40.79 -12.81 8.34
N LEU A 35 41.13 -12.20 7.20
CA LEU A 35 42.00 -12.66 6.09
C LEU A 35 41.79 -14.07 5.51
N ALA A 36 41.73 -14.33 4.23
CA ALA A 36 42.67 -14.11 3.16
C ALA A 36 42.08 -14.66 1.83
N GLU A 37 42.33 -13.97 0.70
CA GLU A 37 43.04 -14.38 -0.53
C GLU A 37 42.53 -15.63 -1.27
N SER A 38 42.46 -15.76 -2.57
CA SER A 38 42.90 -15.04 -3.76
C SER A 38 42.58 -15.91 -4.97
N ALA A 39 42.80 -15.34 -6.17
CA ALA A 39 42.93 -15.96 -7.51
C ALA A 39 41.63 -16.06 -8.30
N GLY A 40 41.33 -15.30 -9.30
CA GLY A 40 42.07 -14.92 -10.48
C GLY A 40 41.90 -15.94 -11.60
N TYR A 41 40.94 -15.67 -12.53
CA TYR A 41 41.05 -16.12 -13.90
C TYR A 41 40.08 -15.34 -14.79
N SER A 42 40.62 -14.52 -15.69
CA SER A 42 39.97 -14.14 -16.94
C SER A 42 40.58 -14.99 -18.06
N PRO A 43 39.84 -15.30 -19.14
CA PRO A 43 40.04 -14.49 -20.33
C PRO A 43 38.76 -14.24 -21.14
N SER A 44 38.84 -13.11 -21.80
CA SER A 44 38.11 -12.54 -22.91
C SER A 44 37.49 -13.51 -23.92
N THR A 45 36.24 -13.26 -24.31
CA THR A 45 35.87 -13.34 -25.74
C THR A 45 34.72 -12.35 -25.99
N SER A 46 34.99 -11.34 -26.75
CA SER A 46 34.10 -10.37 -27.32
C SER A 46 33.13 -11.03 -28.31
N LEU A 47 31.85 -10.94 -28.04
CA LEU A 47 30.81 -10.99 -29.07
C LEU A 47 29.89 -9.81 -28.84
N THR A 48 30.18 -8.72 -29.53
CA THR A 48 29.29 -7.59 -29.71
C THR A 48 28.03 -8.02 -30.44
N ARG A 49 27.03 -8.42 -29.69
CA ARG A 49 25.66 -8.49 -30.19
C ARG A 49 25.03 -7.15 -29.87
N SER A 50 24.98 -6.28 -30.87
CA SER A 50 24.20 -5.04 -30.85
C SER A 50 22.76 -5.39 -30.51
N VAL A 51 22.42 -5.33 -29.23
CA VAL A 51 21.03 -5.30 -28.78
C VAL A 51 20.58 -3.88 -29.00
N ARG A 52 19.83 -3.64 -30.08
CA ARG A 52 18.99 -2.47 -30.19
C ARG A 52 18.15 -2.42 -28.93
N PRO A 53 18.13 -1.29 -28.19
CA PRO A 53 17.12 -1.10 -27.18
C PRO A 53 15.79 -1.02 -27.92
N SER A 54 14.99 -2.06 -27.81
CA SER A 54 13.56 -2.00 -28.14
C SER A 54 13.02 -0.89 -27.27
N ALA A 55 12.71 0.25 -27.85
CA ALA A 55 11.97 1.31 -27.20
C ALA A 55 10.61 0.71 -26.86
N THR A 56 10.48 0.17 -25.66
CA THR A 56 9.20 -0.10 -25.03
C THR A 56 8.55 1.27 -24.91
N SER A 57 7.68 1.62 -25.86
CA SER A 57 6.83 2.79 -25.73
C SER A 57 6.09 2.60 -24.42
N THR A 58 6.46 3.38 -23.42
CA THR A 58 5.70 3.44 -22.17
C THR A 58 4.32 3.93 -22.55
N LEU A 59 3.35 3.01 -22.52
CA LEU A 59 1.97 3.36 -22.77
C LEU A 59 1.58 4.48 -21.80
N ASP A 60 1.11 5.60 -22.35
CA ASP A 60 0.63 6.71 -21.54
C ASP A 60 -0.70 6.31 -20.91
N ILE A 61 -0.67 5.98 -19.64
CA ILE A 61 -1.88 5.62 -18.87
C ILE A 61 -2.86 6.80 -18.76
N ASN A 62 -2.41 8.02 -19.04
CA ASN A 62 -3.24 9.23 -19.01
C ASN A 62 -3.90 9.54 -20.36
N ALA A 63 -3.60 8.74 -21.41
CA ALA A 63 -4.20 8.95 -22.71
C ALA A 63 -5.73 8.96 -22.64
N SER A 64 -6.35 9.91 -23.35
CA SER A 64 -7.80 9.99 -23.45
C SER A 64 -8.34 8.69 -24.06
N GLY A 65 -9.30 8.05 -23.38
CA GLY A 65 -9.88 6.76 -23.82
C GLY A 65 -9.10 5.54 -23.35
N SER A 66 -8.05 5.67 -22.53
CA SER A 66 -7.39 4.51 -21.92
C SER A 66 -8.35 3.77 -20.96
N ALA A 67 -8.16 2.46 -20.80
CA ALA A 67 -8.95 1.62 -19.89
C ALA A 67 -8.91 2.09 -18.42
N ARG A 68 -7.94 2.93 -18.07
CA ARG A 68 -7.86 3.59 -16.75
C ARG A 68 -9.13 4.38 -16.42
N TRP A 69 -9.75 5.02 -17.42
CA TRP A 69 -10.91 5.89 -17.20
C TRP A 69 -12.24 5.13 -17.05
N ALA A 70 -12.22 3.79 -17.19
CA ALA A 70 -13.39 2.96 -16.97
C ALA A 70 -13.87 2.94 -15.51
N LYS A 71 -13.01 3.34 -14.54
CA LYS A 71 -13.36 3.44 -13.12
C LYS A 71 -13.13 4.85 -12.59
N SER A 72 -13.85 5.22 -11.54
CA SER A 72 -13.75 6.55 -10.92
C SER A 72 -12.44 6.77 -10.21
N TYR A 73 -11.86 5.70 -9.63
CA TYR A 73 -10.65 5.74 -8.84
C TYR A 73 -9.59 4.77 -9.34
N ASP A 74 -8.33 5.16 -9.20
CA ASP A 74 -7.21 4.28 -9.47
C ASP A 74 -6.91 3.41 -8.25
N VAL A 75 -7.07 3.99 -7.06
CA VAL A 75 -6.74 3.34 -5.78
C VAL A 75 -7.81 3.61 -4.74
N CYS A 76 -8.29 2.55 -4.08
CA CYS A 76 -9.04 2.63 -2.83
C CYS A 76 -8.13 2.18 -1.69
N ILE A 77 -8.05 2.97 -0.60
CA ILE A 77 -7.22 2.63 0.55
C ILE A 77 -8.11 2.14 1.69
N CYS A 78 -8.03 0.84 1.96
CA CYS A 78 -8.73 0.19 3.06
C CYS A 78 -7.88 0.29 4.32
N HIS A 79 -8.38 1.00 5.32
CA HIS A 79 -7.64 1.30 6.54
C HIS A 79 -8.54 1.43 7.77
N SER A 80 -7.95 1.26 8.95
CA SER A 80 -8.61 1.60 10.21
C SER A 80 -8.57 3.11 10.46
N GLU A 81 -9.54 3.64 11.16
CA GLU A 81 -9.59 5.06 11.54
C GLU A 81 -8.33 5.52 12.31
N VAL A 82 -7.73 4.63 13.09
CA VAL A 82 -6.52 4.96 13.85
C VAL A 82 -5.29 5.21 12.98
N ASP A 83 -5.34 4.80 11.72
CA ASP A 83 -4.25 4.95 10.75
C ASP A 83 -4.46 6.12 9.78
N LEU A 84 -5.49 6.96 10.02
CA LEU A 84 -5.92 8.00 9.09
C LEU A 84 -4.80 8.96 8.69
N GLU A 85 -4.01 9.45 9.64
CA GLU A 85 -2.91 10.39 9.37
C GLU A 85 -1.90 9.81 8.36
N LEU A 86 -1.52 8.55 8.53
CA LEU A 86 -0.64 7.86 7.60
C LEU A 86 -1.27 7.68 6.21
N VAL A 87 -2.59 7.44 6.18
CA VAL A 87 -3.32 7.28 4.92
C VAL A 87 -3.45 8.60 4.17
N GLU A 88 -3.70 9.71 4.87
CA GLU A 88 -3.72 11.05 4.28
C GLU A 88 -2.36 11.41 3.65
N GLU A 89 -1.26 11.06 4.31
CA GLU A 89 0.09 11.22 3.74
C GLU A 89 0.29 10.36 2.48
N LEU A 90 -0.17 9.10 2.50
CA LEU A 90 -0.09 8.21 1.33
C LEU A 90 -0.93 8.74 0.16
N VAL A 91 -2.15 9.20 0.44
CA VAL A 91 -3.04 9.80 -0.58
C VAL A 91 -2.38 11.05 -1.17
N SER A 92 -1.88 11.95 -0.33
CA SER A 92 -1.18 13.16 -0.77
C SER A 92 0.04 12.81 -1.64
N TYR A 93 0.81 11.80 -1.24
CA TYR A 93 1.94 11.32 -2.03
C TYR A 93 1.50 10.79 -3.40
N LEU A 94 0.48 9.94 -3.46
CA LEU A 94 0.02 9.33 -4.71
C LEU A 94 -0.59 10.37 -5.65
N GLU A 95 -1.46 11.23 -5.15
CA GLU A 95 -2.13 12.28 -5.95
C GLU A 95 -1.13 13.33 -6.46
N GLY A 96 -0.03 13.56 -5.73
CA GLY A 96 1.07 14.45 -6.13
C GLY A 96 2.04 13.87 -7.17
N GLN A 97 1.89 12.60 -7.57
CA GLN A 97 2.77 12.00 -8.59
C GLN A 97 2.41 12.49 -10.02
N PRO A 98 3.36 12.42 -10.98
CA PRO A 98 3.08 12.80 -12.37
C PRO A 98 1.89 12.08 -13.00
N GLU A 99 1.60 10.86 -12.55
CA GLU A 99 0.45 10.07 -12.97
C GLU A 99 -0.88 10.64 -12.49
N SER A 100 -0.87 11.54 -11.50
CA SER A 100 -2.06 12.17 -10.89
C SER A 100 -3.11 11.12 -10.52
N PHE A 101 -2.77 10.22 -9.61
CA PHE A 101 -3.66 9.14 -9.21
C PHE A 101 -4.93 9.69 -8.57
N ARG A 102 -6.05 9.03 -8.85
CA ARG A 102 -7.35 9.30 -8.24
C ARG A 102 -7.55 8.32 -7.09
N CYS A 103 -7.37 8.80 -5.87
CA CYS A 103 -7.50 7.98 -4.67
C CYS A 103 -8.88 8.15 -4.04
N PHE A 104 -9.51 7.04 -3.61
CA PHE A 104 -10.69 7.08 -2.75
C PHE A 104 -10.25 7.07 -1.28
N LEU A 105 -10.64 8.10 -0.55
CA LEU A 105 -10.48 8.22 0.90
C LEU A 105 -11.85 8.38 1.55
N GLN A 106 -12.27 7.40 2.36
CA GLN A 106 -13.64 7.33 2.89
C GLN A 106 -14.10 8.62 3.59
N LEU A 107 -13.28 9.23 4.45
CA LEU A 107 -13.66 10.45 5.17
C LEU A 107 -13.80 11.68 4.28
N ARG A 108 -13.15 11.69 3.11
CA ARG A 108 -13.21 12.79 2.15
C ARG A 108 -14.31 12.61 1.12
N ASP A 109 -14.46 11.37 0.61
CA ASP A 109 -15.18 11.11 -0.62
C ASP A 109 -16.53 10.40 -0.40
N ALA A 110 -16.79 9.86 0.82
CA ALA A 110 -18.07 9.24 1.12
C ALA A 110 -19.20 10.26 1.17
N VAL A 111 -20.36 9.90 0.61
CA VAL A 111 -21.52 10.78 0.53
C VAL A 111 -22.29 10.75 1.87
N PRO A 112 -22.45 11.92 2.55
CA PRO A 112 -23.23 11.98 3.78
C PRO A 112 -24.67 11.47 3.59
N GLY A 113 -25.12 10.64 4.53
CA GLY A 113 -26.48 10.06 4.51
C GLY A 113 -26.61 8.73 3.79
N ARG A 114 -25.61 8.29 3.03
CA ARG A 114 -25.61 6.95 2.43
C ARG A 114 -25.21 5.88 3.46
N ALA A 115 -25.65 4.65 3.25
CA ALA A 115 -25.27 3.53 4.10
C ALA A 115 -23.77 3.22 3.93
N VAL A 116 -23.06 3.05 5.05
CA VAL A 116 -21.60 2.77 5.06
C VAL A 116 -21.28 1.55 4.20
N VAL A 117 -22.08 0.48 4.28
CA VAL A 117 -21.88 -0.74 3.46
C VAL A 117 -21.91 -0.43 1.99
N THR A 118 -22.87 0.38 1.53
CA THR A 118 -23.00 0.77 0.13
C THR A 118 -21.78 1.57 -0.33
N GLU A 119 -21.35 2.56 0.47
CA GLU A 119 -20.17 3.36 0.16
C GLU A 119 -18.91 2.51 0.04
N LEU A 120 -18.72 1.54 0.95
CA LEU A 120 -17.56 0.65 0.92
C LEU A 120 -17.58 -0.29 -0.28
N CYS A 121 -18.75 -0.84 -0.65
CA CYS A 121 -18.89 -1.65 -1.85
C CYS A 121 -18.63 -0.84 -3.11
N ASP A 122 -19.23 0.34 -3.22
CA ASP A 122 -19.07 1.22 -4.38
C ASP A 122 -17.61 1.64 -4.55
N ALA A 123 -16.92 1.98 -3.45
CA ALA A 123 -15.51 2.32 -3.48
C ALA A 123 -14.63 1.18 -4.00
N VAL A 124 -14.89 -0.05 -3.56
CA VAL A 124 -14.16 -1.23 -4.04
C VAL A 124 -14.45 -1.47 -5.51
N GLN A 125 -15.72 -1.46 -5.93
CA GLN A 125 -16.11 -1.73 -7.32
C GLN A 125 -15.62 -0.65 -8.29
N ASN A 126 -15.59 0.61 -7.85
CA ASN A 126 -15.19 1.75 -8.68
C ASN A 126 -13.71 2.10 -8.58
N SER A 127 -12.88 1.23 -8.00
CA SER A 127 -11.43 1.38 -7.94
C SER A 127 -10.71 0.28 -8.72
N HIS A 128 -9.60 0.64 -9.36
CA HIS A 128 -8.76 -0.31 -10.07
C HIS A 128 -7.95 -1.19 -9.12
N CYS A 129 -7.31 -0.59 -8.12
CA CYS A 129 -6.47 -1.24 -7.12
C CYS A 129 -6.96 -0.98 -5.70
N TRP A 130 -6.65 -1.90 -4.79
CA TRP A 130 -6.97 -1.77 -3.37
C TRP A 130 -5.70 -1.92 -2.53
N VAL A 131 -5.35 -0.87 -1.80
CA VAL A 131 -4.29 -0.91 -0.80
C VAL A 131 -4.92 -1.31 0.53
N MET A 132 -4.50 -2.44 1.09
CA MET A 132 -4.93 -2.93 2.39
C MET A 132 -3.88 -2.58 3.43
N LEU A 133 -4.08 -1.50 4.20
CA LEU A 133 -3.17 -1.12 5.28
C LEU A 133 -3.46 -1.97 6.52
N ILE A 134 -2.78 -3.11 6.60
CA ILE A 134 -3.00 -4.13 7.62
C ILE A 134 -2.17 -3.79 8.86
N THR A 135 -2.87 -3.29 9.87
CA THR A 135 -2.35 -2.88 11.18
C THR A 135 -3.10 -3.63 12.29
N PRO A 136 -2.68 -3.55 13.55
CA PRO A 136 -3.49 -4.03 14.66
C PRO A 136 -4.89 -3.40 14.71
N GLY A 137 -5.03 -2.14 14.26
CA GLY A 137 -6.32 -1.46 14.11
C GLY A 137 -7.19 -2.11 13.05
N PHE A 138 -6.64 -2.33 11.86
CA PHE A 138 -7.31 -3.00 10.75
C PHE A 138 -7.86 -4.39 11.14
N LEU A 139 -7.07 -5.19 11.83
CA LEU A 139 -7.47 -6.55 12.24
C LEU A 139 -8.62 -6.57 13.25
N ARG A 140 -8.81 -5.50 14.01
CA ARG A 140 -9.90 -5.37 14.99
C ARG A 140 -11.16 -4.74 14.41
N ASP A 141 -11.04 -4.05 13.28
CA ASP A 141 -12.14 -3.32 12.67
C ASP A 141 -12.96 -4.23 11.74
N PRO A 142 -14.27 -4.44 12.02
CA PRO A 142 -15.13 -5.25 11.17
C PRO A 142 -15.29 -4.68 9.75
N TRP A 143 -15.26 -3.36 9.59
CA TRP A 143 -15.39 -2.71 8.28
C TRP A 143 -14.17 -2.91 7.40
N CYS A 144 -12.97 -2.88 7.99
CA CYS A 144 -11.74 -3.22 7.27
C CYS A 144 -11.76 -4.66 6.75
N LYS A 145 -12.22 -5.61 7.58
CA LYS A 145 -12.40 -7.02 7.16
C LYS A 145 -13.45 -7.14 6.07
N TYR A 146 -14.56 -6.41 6.19
CA TYR A 146 -15.59 -6.39 5.16
C TYR A 146 -15.05 -5.90 3.82
N GLN A 147 -14.34 -4.76 3.79
CA GLN A 147 -13.70 -4.23 2.58
C GLN A 147 -12.70 -5.23 1.98
N MET A 148 -11.89 -5.86 2.81
CA MET A 148 -10.95 -6.91 2.37
C MET A 148 -11.67 -8.05 1.65
N HIS A 149 -12.77 -8.56 2.22
CA HIS A 149 -13.56 -9.62 1.59
C HIS A 149 -14.23 -9.16 0.30
N GLN A 150 -14.73 -7.93 0.23
CA GLN A 150 -15.29 -7.36 -1.00
C GLN A 150 -14.23 -7.28 -2.11
N ALA A 151 -13.03 -6.79 -1.80
CA ALA A 151 -11.94 -6.70 -2.78
C ALA A 151 -11.50 -8.09 -3.29
N LEU A 152 -11.44 -9.09 -2.39
CA LEU A 152 -11.13 -10.47 -2.78
C LEU A 152 -12.26 -11.12 -3.61
N ALA A 153 -13.52 -10.76 -3.35
CA ALA A 153 -14.65 -11.22 -4.15
C ALA A 153 -14.65 -10.58 -5.55
N GLU A 154 -14.28 -9.31 -5.64
CA GLU A 154 -14.18 -8.56 -6.90
C GLU A 154 -13.02 -9.04 -7.78
N ALA A 155 -11.91 -9.46 -7.18
CA ALA A 155 -10.76 -10.01 -7.88
C ALA A 155 -10.20 -11.24 -7.16
N PRO A 156 -10.81 -12.44 -7.34
CA PRO A 156 -10.41 -13.65 -6.62
C PRO A 156 -8.95 -14.06 -6.85
N LEU A 157 -8.41 -13.77 -8.03
CA LEU A 157 -7.02 -14.04 -8.38
C LEU A 157 -6.08 -12.88 -8.03
N ALA A 158 -6.60 -11.82 -7.44
CA ALA A 158 -5.95 -10.57 -7.10
C ALA A 158 -5.25 -9.84 -8.26
N ASN A 159 -4.62 -10.52 -9.21
CA ASN A 159 -4.01 -10.03 -10.46
C ASN A 159 -3.28 -8.67 -10.32
N GLY A 160 -2.58 -8.46 -9.19
CA GLY A 160 -1.91 -7.19 -8.89
C GLY A 160 -2.84 -6.06 -8.40
N ARG A 161 -4.15 -6.29 -8.29
CA ARG A 161 -5.12 -5.28 -7.84
C ARG A 161 -5.14 -5.12 -6.31
N THR A 162 -4.98 -6.22 -5.57
CA THR A 162 -4.91 -6.20 -4.10
C THR A 162 -3.47 -6.05 -3.65
N ILE A 163 -3.17 -4.96 -2.96
CA ILE A 163 -1.82 -4.58 -2.50
C ILE A 163 -1.83 -4.59 -0.96
N PRO A 164 -1.47 -5.72 -0.32
CA PRO A 164 -1.37 -5.77 1.12
C PRO A 164 -0.14 -5.01 1.61
N VAL A 165 -0.33 -4.16 2.61
CA VAL A 165 0.73 -3.41 3.30
C VAL A 165 0.68 -3.77 4.78
N LEU A 166 1.74 -4.35 5.30
CA LEU A 166 1.84 -4.80 6.69
C LEU A 166 2.60 -3.78 7.53
N LYS A 167 1.99 -3.30 8.60
CA LYS A 167 2.59 -2.33 9.53
C LYS A 167 2.30 -2.73 10.98
N ASP A 168 3.35 -2.70 11.81
CA ASP A 168 3.28 -2.98 13.26
C ASP A 168 2.64 -4.34 13.61
N LEU A 169 2.86 -5.35 12.74
CA LEU A 169 2.36 -6.71 12.90
C LEU A 169 3.45 -7.73 12.60
N GLU A 170 3.37 -8.87 13.25
CA GLU A 170 4.19 -10.02 12.90
C GLU A 170 3.55 -10.83 11.77
N ARG A 171 4.38 -11.59 11.05
CA ARG A 171 3.92 -12.47 9.95
C ARG A 171 2.85 -13.47 10.39
N LYS A 172 2.84 -13.88 11.66
CA LYS A 172 1.83 -14.81 12.21
C LYS A 172 0.43 -14.21 12.23
N ASP A 173 0.33 -12.87 12.37
CA ASP A 173 -0.92 -12.12 12.49
C ASP A 173 -1.49 -11.72 11.10
N TYR A 174 -0.74 -12.02 10.03
CA TYR A 174 -1.16 -11.73 8.66
C TYR A 174 -2.43 -12.52 8.29
N PRO A 175 -3.47 -11.87 7.72
CA PRO A 175 -4.74 -12.51 7.39
C PRO A 175 -4.55 -13.76 6.53
N ARG A 176 -5.25 -14.83 6.87
CA ARG A 176 -5.17 -16.11 6.14
C ARG A 176 -5.65 -15.98 4.72
N GLU A 177 -6.62 -15.13 4.49
CA GLU A 177 -7.26 -14.82 3.22
C GLU A 177 -6.29 -14.21 2.20
N LEU A 178 -5.26 -13.51 2.69
CA LEU A 178 -4.24 -12.84 1.88
C LEU A 178 -2.91 -13.62 1.78
N ARG A 179 -2.80 -14.82 2.35
CA ARG A 179 -1.52 -15.56 2.45
C ARG A 179 -0.88 -15.95 1.11
N ASN A 180 -1.67 -16.02 0.06
CA ASN A 180 -1.23 -16.27 -1.30
C ASN A 180 -0.70 -15.00 -2.00
N LEU A 181 -0.80 -13.83 -1.36
CA LEU A 181 -0.31 -12.57 -1.88
C LEU A 181 0.99 -12.15 -1.18
N TYR A 182 1.91 -11.62 -1.96
CA TYR A 182 3.06 -10.91 -1.42
C TYR A 182 2.59 -9.58 -0.83
N TYR A 183 3.12 -9.24 0.35
CA TYR A 183 2.82 -7.96 1.01
C TYR A 183 4.05 -7.04 0.99
N ILE A 184 3.79 -5.74 1.08
CA ILE A 184 4.80 -4.72 1.33
C ILE A 184 4.92 -4.57 2.86
N TYR A 185 6.13 -4.73 3.40
CA TYR A 185 6.36 -4.45 4.81
C TYR A 185 6.77 -2.97 4.97
N MET A 186 6.03 -2.23 5.78
CA MET A 186 6.28 -0.80 6.02
C MET A 186 7.35 -0.60 7.10
N ALA A 187 8.61 -0.80 6.74
CA ALA A 187 9.76 -0.45 7.60
C ALA A 187 10.12 1.04 7.46
N LEU A 188 10.18 1.53 6.22
CA LEU A 188 10.41 2.93 5.87
C LEU A 188 9.24 3.41 5.01
N LYS A 189 8.60 4.50 5.44
CA LYS A 189 7.38 5.06 4.82
C LYS A 189 7.59 5.38 3.35
N GLU A 190 8.65 6.10 3.01
CA GLU A 190 8.95 6.56 1.65
C GLU A 190 9.16 5.39 0.68
N ASN A 191 9.85 4.34 1.13
CA ASN A 191 10.06 3.14 0.32
C ASN A 191 8.75 2.38 0.09
N CYS A 192 7.90 2.29 1.11
CA CYS A 192 6.60 1.67 1.02
C CYS A 192 5.69 2.42 0.03
N PHE A 193 5.61 3.73 0.14
CA PHE A 193 4.81 4.58 -0.73
C PHE A 193 5.23 4.44 -2.19
N ARG A 194 6.54 4.43 -2.46
CA ARG A 194 7.09 4.18 -3.80
C ARG A 194 6.70 2.80 -4.32
N GLN A 195 6.82 1.74 -3.50
CA GLN A 195 6.44 0.38 -3.92
C GLN A 195 4.94 0.28 -4.23
N ILE A 196 4.09 0.95 -3.46
CA ILE A 196 2.65 1.04 -3.73
C ILE A 196 2.44 1.72 -5.09
N ARG A 197 3.01 2.91 -5.29
CA ARG A 197 2.93 3.64 -6.56
C ARG A 197 3.35 2.77 -7.74
N ASP A 198 4.53 2.17 -7.68
CA ASP A 198 5.10 1.37 -8.77
C ASP A 198 4.22 0.14 -9.08
N THR A 199 3.57 -0.44 -8.06
CA THR A 199 2.62 -1.55 -8.23
C THR A 199 1.36 -1.09 -8.97
N VAL A 200 0.80 0.05 -8.57
CA VAL A 200 -0.39 0.64 -9.24
C VAL A 200 -0.08 1.01 -10.69
N VAL A 201 1.07 1.66 -10.94
CA VAL A 201 1.51 2.01 -12.31
C VAL A 201 1.59 0.76 -13.18
N ARG A 202 2.23 -0.30 -12.68
CA ARG A 202 2.36 -1.57 -13.41
C ARG A 202 1.01 -2.14 -13.79
N TYR A 203 0.09 -2.21 -12.82
CA TYR A 203 -1.25 -2.72 -13.07
C TYR A 203 -1.99 -1.88 -14.13
N LEU A 204 -1.97 -0.55 -14.01
CA LEU A 204 -2.65 0.34 -14.97
C LEU A 204 -2.03 0.25 -16.38
N GLN A 205 -0.71 0.07 -16.48
CA GLN A 205 -0.04 -0.15 -17.77
C GLN A 205 -0.46 -1.48 -18.40
N GLU A 206 -0.56 -2.55 -17.62
CA GLU A 206 -1.03 -3.86 -18.09
C GLU A 206 -2.49 -3.78 -18.54
N LEU A 207 -3.34 -3.10 -17.75
CA LEU A 207 -4.75 -2.86 -18.09
C LEU A 207 -4.90 -2.11 -19.42
N CYS A 208 -4.11 -1.05 -19.63
CA CYS A 208 -4.16 -0.26 -20.86
C CYS A 208 -3.64 -1.05 -22.08
N ARG A 209 -2.69 -1.97 -21.90
CA ARG A 209 -2.24 -2.86 -23.00
C ARG A 209 -3.32 -3.86 -23.41
N SER A 210 -3.99 -4.47 -22.43
CA SER A 210 -5.03 -5.47 -22.70
C SER A 210 -6.31 -4.88 -23.30
N GLY A 211 -6.56 -3.57 -23.13
CA GLY A 211 -7.71 -2.88 -23.71
C GLY A 211 -7.49 -2.38 -25.13
N THR A 212 -6.30 -2.61 -25.72
CA THR A 212 -5.94 -2.19 -27.10
C THR A 212 -5.98 -3.33 -28.11
N GLU A 213 -6.25 -4.57 -27.65
CA GLU A 213 -6.48 -5.75 -28.50
C GLU A 213 -7.97 -5.93 -28.77
#